data_4ae6bb6c9d8fe9d9234237068b6692d7
#
_entry.id   4ae6bb6c9d8fe9d9234237068b6692d7
#
_cell.length_a   1.000
_cell.length_b   1.000
_cell.length_c   1.000
_cell.angle_alpha   90.00
_cell.angle_beta   90.00
_cell.angle_gamma   90.00
#
_symmetry.space_group_name_H-M   'P 1'
#
loop_
_entity.id
_entity.type
_entity.pdbx_description
1 polymer ?
#
loop_
_entity_poly.entity_id
_entity_poly.type
_entity_poly.pdbx_seq_one_letter_code
_entity_poly.pdbx_strand_id
1 'polypeptide(L)' 'MEKLNIKALESWIHLNKVSGEKNDTLEITCDENQSESPRSCQVVILTSKGKSVTLLLLQKPGVVTYEYILDANLV' A
#
# COMPACT_ATOMS: atom_id res chain seq x y z
N MET A 1 -15.65 -5.90 -14.02
CA MET A 1 -14.27 -6.01 -13.54
C MET A 1 -14.21 -5.66 -12.07
N GLU A 2 -13.43 -6.40 -11.29
CA GLU A 2 -13.43 -6.22 -9.87
C GLU A 2 -12.59 -4.99 -9.46
N LYS A 3 -13.15 -4.19 -8.58
CA LYS A 3 -12.52 -2.99 -8.10
C LYS A 3 -11.89 -3.23 -6.74
N LEU A 4 -10.70 -2.71 -6.54
CA LEU A 4 -9.99 -2.83 -5.29
C LEU A 4 -10.00 -1.48 -4.58
N ASN A 5 -10.27 -1.49 -3.28
CA ASN A 5 -10.20 -0.30 -2.45
C ASN A 5 -8.94 -0.39 -1.59
N ILE A 6 -8.22 0.71 -1.47
CA ILE A 6 -6.91 0.73 -0.84
C ILE A 6 -6.92 1.74 0.30
N LYS A 7 -6.42 1.31 1.45
CA LYS A 7 -6.40 2.16 2.64
C LYS A 7 -5.05 2.05 3.33
N ALA A 8 -4.44 3.19 3.60
CA ALA A 8 -3.24 3.26 4.42
C ALA A 8 -3.65 3.36 5.89
N LEU A 9 -2.98 2.62 6.76
CA LEU A 9 -3.30 2.60 8.19
C LEU A 9 -2.55 3.65 8.99
N GLU A 10 -1.51 4.25 8.39
CA GLU A 10 -0.69 5.25 9.07
C GLU A 10 -0.86 6.62 8.40
N SER A 11 -0.86 7.68 9.19
CA SER A 11 -1.07 9.03 8.68
C SER A 11 0.09 9.53 7.81
N TRP A 12 1.27 8.94 7.98
CA TRP A 12 2.46 9.32 7.22
C TRP A 12 2.63 8.52 5.93
N ILE A 13 1.65 7.68 5.58
CA ILE A 13 1.63 6.91 4.33
C ILE A 13 0.68 7.60 3.36
N HIS A 14 1.15 7.86 2.14
CA HIS A 14 0.37 8.51 1.10
C HIS A 14 0.28 7.60 -0.13
N LEU A 15 -0.93 7.46 -0.67
CA LEU A 15 -1.18 6.59 -1.80
C LEU A 15 -1.51 7.44 -3.03
N ASN A 16 -1.02 7.03 -4.19
CA ASN A 16 -1.34 7.72 -5.44
C ASN A 16 -2.78 7.45 -5.88
N LYS A 17 -3.39 6.40 -5.34
CA LYS A 17 -4.79 6.07 -5.60
C LYS A 17 -5.36 5.33 -4.39
N VAL A 18 -6.66 5.44 -4.20
CA VAL A 18 -7.39 4.74 -3.13
C VAL A 18 -8.29 3.65 -3.68
N SER A 19 -8.30 3.46 -4.99
CA SER A 19 -9.02 2.38 -5.64
C SER A 19 -8.31 2.05 -6.95
N GLY A 20 -8.51 0.83 -7.44
CA GLY A 20 -7.88 0.40 -8.67
C GLY A 20 -8.39 -0.97 -9.09
N GLU A 21 -7.81 -1.48 -10.16
CA GLU A 21 -8.13 -2.78 -10.72
C GLU A 21 -6.86 -3.62 -10.72
N LYS A 22 -7.00 -4.92 -10.96
CA LYS A 22 -5.83 -5.78 -11.02
C LYS A 22 -4.87 -5.30 -12.11
N ASN A 23 -3.59 -5.47 -11.87
CA ASN A 23 -2.49 -5.02 -12.72
C ASN A 23 -2.25 -3.51 -12.71
N ASP A 24 -3.05 -2.73 -11.96
CA ASP A 24 -2.73 -1.33 -11.73
C ASP A 24 -1.49 -1.22 -10.85
N THR A 25 -0.71 -0.18 -11.08
CA THR A 25 0.44 0.11 -10.25
C THR A 25 0.02 1.01 -9.10
N LEU A 26 0.27 0.56 -7.88
CA LEU A 26 0.05 1.35 -6.67
C LEU A 26 1.38 1.93 -6.24
N GLU A 27 1.43 3.25 -6.15
CA GLU A 27 2.61 3.94 -5.65
C GLU A 27 2.35 4.38 -4.21
N ILE A 28 3.18 3.91 -3.30
CA ILE A 28 3.06 4.19 -1.89
C ILE A 28 4.20 5.12 -1.50
N THR A 29 3.85 6.35 -1.11
CA THR A 29 4.83 7.33 -0.67
C THR A 29 4.70 7.51 0.83
N CYS A 30 5.80 7.38 1.55
CA CYS A 30 5.82 7.57 2.99
C CYS A 30 6.62 8.82 3.34
N ASP A 31 6.24 9.50 4.42
CA ASP A 31 7.08 10.57 4.93
C ASP A 31 8.43 9.99 5.32
N GLU A 32 9.48 10.79 5.21
CA GLU A 32 10.83 10.33 5.50
C GLU A 32 10.94 9.73 6.88
N ASN A 33 11.54 8.54 6.97
CA ASN A 33 11.83 7.92 8.24
C ASN A 33 13.12 8.53 8.79
N GLN A 34 13.00 9.44 9.73
CA GLN A 34 14.14 10.14 10.31
C GLN A 34 14.77 9.40 11.48
N SER A 35 14.20 8.26 11.89
CA SER A 35 14.78 7.45 12.94
C SER A 35 15.92 6.60 12.39
N GLU A 36 16.73 6.05 13.29
CA GLU A 36 17.82 5.17 12.89
C GLU A 36 17.37 3.75 12.65
N SER A 37 16.12 3.45 13.00
CA SER A 37 15.57 2.10 12.89
C SER A 37 14.48 2.04 11.82
N PRO A 38 14.33 0.90 11.15
CA PRO A 38 13.21 0.72 10.22
C PRO A 38 11.87 0.79 10.96
N ARG A 39 10.83 1.21 10.25
CA ARG A 39 9.47 1.19 10.79
C ARG A 39 8.55 0.48 9.79
N SER A 40 7.46 -0.09 10.28
CA SER A 40 6.54 -0.82 9.43
C SER A 40 5.42 0.08 8.93
N CYS A 41 5.02 -0.16 7.68
CA CYS A 41 3.91 0.51 7.02
C CYS A 41 2.87 -0.56 6.68
N GLN A 42 1.60 -0.30 6.97
CA GLN A 42 0.54 -1.23 6.65
C GLN A 42 -0.45 -0.58 5.69
N VAL A 43 -0.73 -1.28 4.59
CA VAL A 43 -1.69 -0.86 3.59
C VAL A 43 -2.66 -2.01 3.38
N VAL A 44 -3.95 -1.74 3.51
CA VAL A 44 -4.99 -2.76 3.35
C VAL A 44 -5.65 -2.61 2.00
N ILE A 45 -5.77 -3.71 1.27
CA ILE A 45 -6.46 -3.77 -0.01
C ILE A 45 -7.71 -4.61 0.18
N LEU A 46 -8.88 -4.01 -0.12
CA LEU A 46 -10.17 -4.69 -0.01
C LEU A 46 -10.72 -4.93 -1.40
N THR A 47 -11.18 -6.15 -1.65
CA THR A 47 -11.85 -6.48 -2.91
C THR A 47 -13.35 -6.28 -2.78
N SER A 48 -14.03 -6.16 -3.91
CA SER A 48 -15.49 -6.03 -3.94
C SER A 48 -16.20 -7.29 -3.42
N LYS A 49 -15.49 -8.41 -3.36
CA LYS A 49 -16.02 -9.67 -2.84
C LYS A 49 -15.82 -9.83 -1.34
N GLY A 50 -15.29 -8.81 -0.68
CA GLY A 50 -15.10 -8.86 0.77
C GLY A 50 -13.78 -9.46 1.23
N LYS A 51 -12.88 -9.79 0.32
CA LYS A 51 -11.54 -10.26 0.68
C LYS A 51 -10.67 -9.06 1.04
N SER A 52 -9.76 -9.26 1.97
CA SER A 52 -8.79 -8.23 2.31
C SER A 52 -7.39 -8.79 2.32
N VAL A 53 -6.44 -7.96 1.88
CA VAL A 53 -5.03 -8.28 1.91
C VAL A 53 -4.31 -7.12 2.58
N THR A 54 -3.48 -7.42 3.56
CA THR A 54 -2.67 -6.41 4.23
C THR A 54 -1.25 -6.49 3.71
N LEU A 55 -0.77 -5.40 3.14
CA LEU A 55 0.62 -5.29 2.74
C LEU A 55 1.41 -4.75 3.92
N LEU A 56 2.40 -5.51 4.34
CA LEU A 56 3.30 -5.09 5.39
C LEU A 56 4.63 -4.70 4.76
N LEU A 57 4.94 -3.41 4.80
CA LEU A 57 6.16 -2.87 4.22
C LEU A 57 7.09 -2.43 5.34
N LEU A 58 8.36 -2.68 5.16
CA LEU A 58 9.37 -2.22 6.10
C LEU A 58 10.06 -1.00 5.51
N GLN A 59 9.84 0.18 6.12
CA GLN A 59 10.47 1.40 5.66
C GLN A 59 11.83 1.56 6.33
N LYS A 60 12.89 1.43 5.55
CA LYS A 60 14.23 1.72 6.01
C LYS A 60 14.39 3.22 6.24
N PRO A 61 15.35 3.66 7.07
CA PRO A 61 15.58 5.08 7.26
C PRO A 61 15.79 5.79 5.91
N GLY A 62 15.07 6.87 5.70
CA GLY A 62 15.17 7.70 4.52
C GLY A 62 14.38 7.24 3.29
N VAL A 63 13.95 5.99 3.21
CA VAL A 63 13.22 5.50 2.03
C VAL A 63 11.78 5.98 2.08
N VAL A 64 11.31 6.61 0.96
CA VAL A 64 10.01 7.28 0.95
C VAL A 64 9.01 6.74 -0.07
N THR A 65 9.44 5.97 -1.05
CA THR A 65 8.53 5.52 -2.11
C THR A 65 8.66 4.03 -2.38
N TYR A 66 7.51 3.37 -2.53
CA TYR A 66 7.41 1.96 -2.90
C TYR A 66 6.41 1.82 -4.03
N GLU A 67 6.63 0.82 -4.88
CA GLU A 67 5.68 0.47 -5.93
C GLU A 67 5.16 -0.93 -5.70
N TYR A 68 3.87 -1.12 -5.94
CA TYR A 68 3.22 -2.42 -5.83
C TYR A 68 2.24 -2.59 -6.98
N ILE A 69 2.32 -3.72 -7.66
CA ILE A 69 1.38 -4.02 -8.74
C ILE A 69 0.23 -4.83 -8.14
N LEU A 70 -1.01 -4.37 -8.36
CA LEU A 70 -2.19 -5.05 -7.86
C LEU A 70 -2.31 -6.41 -8.54
N ASP A 71 -2.09 -7.46 -7.77
CA ASP A 71 -1.96 -8.81 -8.27
C ASP A 71 -3.32 -9.41 -8.65
N ALA A 72 -3.34 -10.18 -9.74
CA ALA A 72 -4.53 -10.93 -10.13
C ALA A 72 -5.00 -11.88 -9.01
N ASN A 73 -4.12 -12.34 -8.15
CA ASN A 73 -4.47 -13.21 -7.04
C ASN A 73 -5.27 -12.53 -5.94
N LEU A 74 -5.37 -11.19 -5.98
CA LEU A 74 -6.18 -10.45 -5.02
C LEU A 74 -7.68 -10.52 -5.32
N VAL A 75 -8.03 -10.91 -6.52
CA VAL A 75 -9.42 -10.93 -6.95
C VAL A 75 -9.98 -12.33 -7.14
#